data_28a326d9410dc206e5e3c4ab34c597d3
#
_entry.id   28a326d9410dc206e5e3c4ab34c597d3
#
_cell.length_a   1.000
_cell.length_b   1.000
_cell.length_c   1.000
_cell.angle_alpha   90.00
_cell.angle_beta   90.00
_cell.angle_gamma   90.00
#
_symmetry.space_group_name_H-M   'P 1'
#
loop_
_entity.id
_entity.type
_entity.pdbx_description
1 polymer ?
#
loop_
_entity_poly.entity_id
_entity_poly.type
_entity_poly.pdbx_seq_one_letter_code
_entity_poly.pdbx_strand_id
1 'polypeptide(L)'
;MSGARLLAHGAVFLENIDKLADEEFRNLPAPDHILGCIVAGDAVKRRVAEQLEQWDALPRWVVSTAQECGVSNGYDHPARLGADRWVAMIGARHRLLARGLKKPCIVVMVGTAVTVEAIDGQGNFLGGIILPGHGIMLRALESGTAGLHVPTGDVIDFPVNTSDALTSGGTFAIAGAVQRMVDNLTRHCGEAPVCMMTGGAGWKMAPSMTGHFELVDSLIFDGLLEIASQRFATT
;
A
#
# COMPACT_ATOMS: atom_id res chain seq x y z
N MET A 1 -19.08 2.38 16.88
CA MET A 1 -18.78 3.71 16.31
C MET A 1 -19.71 3.95 15.13
N SER A 2 -20.59 4.91 15.29
CA SER A 2 -21.62 5.26 14.31
C SER A 2 -20.98 6.03 13.16
N GLY A 3 -20.96 5.43 11.97
CA GLY A 3 -21.12 6.10 10.69
C GLY A 3 -20.21 7.29 10.35
N ALA A 4 -18.86 7.08 10.27
CA ALA A 4 -18.04 8.02 9.54
C ALA A 4 -18.52 8.01 8.07
N ARG A 5 -19.10 9.12 7.62
CA ARG A 5 -19.55 9.29 6.23
C ARG A 5 -18.37 9.78 5.39
N LEU A 6 -17.98 9.03 4.37
CA LEU A 6 -17.07 9.51 3.34
C LEU A 6 -17.75 10.65 2.57
N LEU A 7 -17.17 11.85 2.59
CA LEU A 7 -17.71 13.02 1.90
C LEU A 7 -17.23 13.10 0.45
N ALA A 8 -15.93 12.87 0.24
CA ALA A 8 -15.31 12.83 -1.07
C ALA A 8 -14.07 11.90 -1.05
N HIS A 9 -13.71 11.36 -2.19
CA HIS A 9 -12.44 10.67 -2.40
C HIS A 9 -11.99 10.89 -3.85
N GLY A 10 -10.69 10.80 -4.09
CA GLY A 10 -10.13 10.97 -5.42
C GLY A 10 -8.65 10.60 -5.46
N ALA A 11 -8.07 10.70 -6.64
CA ALA A 11 -6.65 10.54 -6.89
C ALA A 11 -6.19 11.60 -7.89
N VAL A 12 -5.02 12.16 -7.66
CA VAL A 12 -4.40 13.12 -8.57
C VAL A 12 -3.00 12.67 -8.93
N PHE A 13 -2.56 12.99 -10.14
CA PHE A 13 -1.18 12.80 -10.54
C PHE A 13 -0.26 13.81 -9.85
N LEU A 14 1.00 13.42 -9.59
CA LEU A 14 1.99 14.28 -8.92
C LEU A 14 2.18 15.63 -9.60
N GLU A 15 2.04 15.69 -10.92
CA GLU A 15 2.11 16.92 -11.72
C GLU A 15 0.97 17.90 -11.44
N ASN A 16 -0.19 17.41 -10.97
CA ASN A 16 -1.38 18.19 -10.68
C ASN A 16 -1.55 18.56 -9.20
N ILE A 17 -0.60 18.24 -8.33
CA ILE A 17 -0.70 18.53 -6.88
C ILE A 17 -1.02 20.02 -6.64
N ASP A 18 -0.39 20.93 -7.39
CA ASP A 18 -0.51 22.37 -7.19
C ASP A 18 -1.91 22.93 -7.52
N LYS A 19 -2.82 22.08 -7.98
CA LYS A 19 -4.21 22.44 -8.29
C LYS A 19 -5.21 21.93 -7.24
N LEU A 20 -4.75 21.13 -6.25
CA LEU A 20 -5.64 20.48 -5.28
C LEU A 20 -6.54 21.47 -4.55
N ALA A 21 -6.00 22.62 -4.12
CA ALA A 21 -6.77 23.65 -3.41
C ALA A 21 -7.91 24.21 -4.27
N ASP A 22 -7.63 24.50 -5.53
CA ASP A 22 -8.56 25.16 -6.45
C ASP A 22 -9.55 24.21 -7.13
N GLU A 23 -9.18 22.93 -7.27
CA GLU A 23 -9.99 21.93 -7.96
C GLU A 23 -10.64 20.97 -6.95
N GLU A 24 -9.87 20.04 -6.38
CA GLU A 24 -10.39 18.91 -5.60
C GLU A 24 -10.89 19.33 -4.21
N PHE A 25 -10.22 20.29 -3.57
CA PHE A 25 -10.54 20.71 -2.20
C PHE A 25 -11.48 21.93 -2.14
N ARG A 26 -11.73 22.59 -3.27
CA ARG A 26 -12.46 23.86 -3.35
C ARG A 26 -13.80 23.87 -2.63
N ASN A 27 -14.55 22.78 -2.73
CA ASN A 27 -15.91 22.68 -2.21
C ASN A 27 -15.99 21.81 -0.94
N LEU A 28 -14.86 21.39 -0.38
CA LEU A 28 -14.86 20.61 0.85
C LEU A 28 -14.94 21.52 2.07
N PRO A 29 -15.67 21.12 3.12
CA PRO A 29 -15.67 21.86 4.38
C PRO A 29 -14.28 21.82 5.02
N ALA A 30 -13.95 22.85 5.81
CA ALA A 30 -12.72 22.86 6.59
C ALA A 30 -12.68 21.65 7.53
N PRO A 31 -11.60 20.88 7.53
CA PRO A 31 -11.46 19.74 8.42
C PRO A 31 -11.01 20.16 9.82
N ASP A 32 -11.45 19.46 10.86
CA ASP A 32 -10.92 19.61 12.21
C ASP A 32 -9.47 19.09 12.32
N HIS A 33 -9.16 18.04 11.55
CA HIS A 33 -7.84 17.40 11.53
C HIS A 33 -7.46 16.96 10.12
N ILE A 34 -6.19 17.12 9.79
CA ILE A 34 -5.59 16.61 8.55
C ILE A 34 -4.51 15.59 8.93
N LEU A 35 -4.68 14.36 8.45
CA LEU A 35 -3.71 13.28 8.66
C LEU A 35 -3.33 12.66 7.31
N GLY A 36 -2.04 12.42 7.11
CA GLY A 36 -1.55 11.80 5.90
C GLY A 36 -0.28 10.98 6.12
N CYS A 37 0.07 10.17 5.15
CA CYS A 37 1.38 9.52 5.06
C CYS A 37 2.02 9.88 3.73
N ILE A 38 3.34 10.04 3.70
CA ILE A 38 4.07 10.43 2.50
C ILE A 38 5.43 9.73 2.45
N VAL A 39 5.76 9.19 1.29
CA VAL A 39 7.03 8.53 0.99
C VAL A 39 7.68 9.07 -0.30
N ALA A 40 7.05 10.08 -0.91
CA ALA A 40 7.51 10.69 -2.16
C ALA A 40 8.57 11.79 -1.97
N GLY A 41 9.07 11.97 -0.74
CA GLY A 41 10.10 12.94 -0.38
C GLY A 41 9.58 14.32 0.02
N ASP A 42 10.48 15.13 0.59
CA ASP A 42 10.12 16.42 1.19
C ASP A 42 9.61 17.47 0.20
N ALA A 43 10.01 17.40 -1.05
CA ALA A 43 9.52 18.31 -2.09
C ALA A 43 8.01 18.11 -2.35
N VAL A 44 7.57 16.85 -2.48
CA VAL A 44 6.15 16.52 -2.63
C VAL A 44 5.38 16.85 -1.37
N LYS A 45 5.96 16.55 -0.20
CA LYS A 45 5.36 16.88 1.09
C LYS A 45 5.05 18.38 1.23
N ARG A 46 6.00 19.25 0.83
CA ARG A 46 5.80 20.69 0.84
C ARG A 46 4.68 21.13 -0.10
N ARG A 47 4.71 20.68 -1.36
CA ARG A 47 3.67 20.99 -2.35
C ARG A 47 2.28 20.61 -1.85
N VAL A 48 2.12 19.42 -1.24
CA VAL A 48 0.84 19.03 -0.65
C VAL A 48 0.48 19.92 0.53
N ALA A 49 1.41 20.24 1.42
CA ALA A 49 1.16 21.10 2.57
C ALA A 49 0.70 22.51 2.16
N GLU A 50 1.31 23.09 1.12
CA GLU A 50 0.91 24.39 0.55
C GLU A 50 -0.55 24.38 0.08
N GLN A 51 -1.02 23.28 -0.52
CA GLN A 51 -2.42 23.15 -0.95
C GLN A 51 -3.42 23.03 0.21
N LEU A 52 -2.94 22.68 1.41
CA LEU A 52 -3.75 22.55 2.62
C LEU A 52 -3.83 23.86 3.43
N GLU A 53 -3.03 24.87 3.10
CA GLU A 53 -2.98 26.15 3.81
C GLU A 53 -4.29 26.95 3.76
N GLN A 54 -5.19 26.62 2.80
CA GLN A 54 -6.52 27.20 2.75
C GLN A 54 -7.38 26.93 4.00
N TRP A 55 -7.01 25.91 4.78
CA TRP A 55 -7.68 25.53 6.02
C TRP A 55 -6.79 25.84 7.22
N ASP A 56 -7.40 26.34 8.29
CA ASP A 56 -6.72 26.60 9.58
C ASP A 56 -6.47 25.30 10.37
N ALA A 57 -5.97 24.28 9.68
CA ALA A 57 -5.67 22.99 10.24
C ALA A 57 -4.32 22.48 9.72
N LEU A 58 -3.34 22.36 10.62
CA LEU A 58 -2.01 21.90 10.25
C LEU A 58 -2.01 20.40 9.91
N PRO A 59 -1.44 19.98 8.76
CA PRO A 59 -1.34 18.58 8.40
C PRO A 59 -0.37 17.84 9.33
N ARG A 60 -0.82 16.71 9.85
CA ARG A 60 0.00 15.77 10.62
C ARG A 60 0.40 14.60 9.73
N TRP A 61 1.71 14.36 9.66
CA TRP A 61 2.27 13.29 8.86
C TRP A 61 2.58 12.08 9.73
N VAL A 62 2.08 10.92 9.34
CA VAL A 62 2.39 9.66 10.02
C VAL A 62 3.84 9.29 9.78
N VAL A 63 4.53 8.99 10.87
CA VAL A 63 5.86 8.36 10.89
C VAL A 63 5.71 7.03 11.58
N SER A 64 6.34 5.99 11.05
CA SER A 64 6.28 4.65 11.63
C SER A 64 6.92 4.64 13.01
N THR A 65 6.23 4.06 13.97
CA THR A 65 6.63 3.96 15.38
C THR A 65 6.91 2.51 15.77
N ALA A 66 7.38 2.27 16.99
CA ALA A 66 7.60 0.92 17.50
C ALA A 66 6.29 0.15 17.69
N GLN A 67 5.20 0.86 18.04
CA GLN A 67 3.88 0.27 18.21
C GLN A 67 2.79 1.32 18.04
N GLU A 68 1.72 0.99 17.31
CA GLU A 68 0.53 1.84 17.15
C GLU A 68 -0.67 1.02 16.68
N CYS A 69 -1.87 1.32 17.14
CA CYS A 69 -3.13 0.70 16.70
C CYS A 69 -3.13 -0.84 16.70
N GLY A 70 -2.47 -1.44 17.69
CA GLY A 70 -2.39 -2.90 17.82
C GLY A 70 -1.45 -3.59 16.82
N VAL A 71 -0.56 -2.83 16.19
CA VAL A 71 0.54 -3.35 15.38
C VAL A 71 1.87 -2.99 16.03
N SER A 72 2.75 -3.98 16.18
CA SER A 72 4.13 -3.82 16.66
C SER A 72 5.10 -3.91 15.48
N ASN A 73 6.06 -3.00 15.41
CA ASN A 73 7.00 -2.87 14.30
C ASN A 73 8.26 -3.70 14.55
N GLY A 74 8.52 -4.69 13.71
CA GLY A 74 9.70 -5.56 13.80
C GLY A 74 10.97 -5.02 13.14
N TYR A 75 10.99 -3.77 12.63
CA TYR A 75 12.21 -3.17 12.09
C TYR A 75 13.21 -2.84 13.19
N ASP A 76 14.51 -3.03 12.93
CA ASP A 76 15.59 -2.64 13.84
C ASP A 76 15.52 -1.14 14.21
N HIS A 77 15.08 -0.33 13.25
CA HIS A 77 14.81 1.10 13.41
C HIS A 77 13.39 1.41 12.93
N PRO A 78 12.38 1.39 13.80
CA PRO A 78 10.97 1.55 13.43
C PRO A 78 10.68 2.75 12.55
N ALA A 79 11.29 3.90 12.78
CA ALA A 79 11.09 5.11 12.01
C ALA A 79 11.61 5.04 10.55
N ARG A 80 12.39 4.01 10.20
CA ARG A 80 12.87 3.78 8.82
C ARG A 80 11.89 2.98 7.96
N LEU A 81 10.89 2.37 8.56
CA LEU A 81 9.82 1.73 7.80
C LEU A 81 9.00 2.78 7.05
N GLY A 82 8.72 2.58 5.77
CA GLY A 82 7.88 3.48 4.97
C GLY A 82 6.51 3.69 5.62
N ALA A 83 6.09 4.95 5.73
CA ALA A 83 4.84 5.30 6.40
C ALA A 83 3.61 4.72 5.70
N ASP A 84 3.64 4.57 4.37
CA ASP A 84 2.60 3.93 3.58
C ASP A 84 2.44 2.45 3.95
N ARG A 85 3.54 1.71 4.07
CA ARG A 85 3.57 0.31 4.50
C ARG A 85 3.03 0.16 5.92
N TRP A 86 3.46 1.03 6.83
CA TRP A 86 2.99 1.08 8.23
C TRP A 86 1.49 1.28 8.31
N VAL A 87 0.99 2.29 7.64
CA VAL A 87 -0.44 2.63 7.61
C VAL A 87 -1.28 1.51 6.98
N ALA A 88 -0.82 0.92 5.87
CA ALA A 88 -1.50 -0.21 5.24
C ALA A 88 -1.61 -1.42 6.17
N MET A 89 -0.56 -1.73 6.94
CA MET A 89 -0.57 -2.81 7.93
C MET A 89 -1.58 -2.54 9.06
N ILE A 90 -1.65 -1.32 9.56
CA ILE A 90 -2.65 -0.91 10.57
C ILE A 90 -4.06 -1.07 10.00
N GLY A 91 -4.31 -0.64 8.76
CA GLY A 91 -5.60 -0.83 8.10
C GLY A 91 -5.99 -2.30 7.96
N ALA A 92 -5.06 -3.14 7.54
CA ALA A 92 -5.27 -4.58 7.44
C ALA A 92 -5.59 -5.21 8.80
N ARG A 93 -4.82 -4.88 9.83
CA ARG A 93 -5.07 -5.36 11.20
C ARG A 93 -6.42 -4.91 11.73
N HIS A 94 -6.77 -3.64 11.56
CA HIS A 94 -8.07 -3.10 11.94
C HIS A 94 -9.23 -3.87 11.28
N ARG A 95 -9.16 -4.12 9.95
CA ARG A 95 -10.17 -4.89 9.21
C ARG A 95 -10.34 -6.31 9.74
N LEU A 96 -9.25 -6.99 10.06
CA LEU A 96 -9.32 -8.33 10.65
C LEU A 96 -9.99 -8.30 12.02
N LEU A 97 -9.58 -7.37 12.89
CA LEU A 97 -10.14 -7.24 14.24
C LEU A 97 -11.63 -6.87 14.21
N ALA A 98 -12.06 -6.00 13.29
CA ALA A 98 -13.47 -5.65 13.11
C ALA A 98 -14.34 -6.85 12.70
N ARG A 99 -13.73 -7.87 12.08
CA ARG A 99 -14.37 -9.15 11.71
C ARG A 99 -14.22 -10.22 12.81
N GLY A 100 -13.65 -9.88 13.98
CA GLY A 100 -13.35 -10.82 15.06
C GLY A 100 -12.20 -11.79 14.75
N LEU A 101 -11.39 -11.51 13.73
CA LEU A 101 -10.32 -12.39 13.27
C LEU A 101 -8.97 -11.95 13.87
N LYS A 102 -8.31 -12.87 14.59
CA LYS A 102 -6.93 -12.72 15.07
C LYS A 102 -5.98 -13.63 14.27
N LYS A 103 -6.05 -13.53 12.94
CA LYS A 103 -5.25 -14.33 12.01
C LYS A 103 -4.01 -13.61 11.54
N PRO A 104 -2.95 -14.37 11.14
CA PRO A 104 -1.85 -13.78 10.40
C PRO A 104 -2.34 -13.17 9.09
N CYS A 105 -1.63 -12.17 8.60
CA CYS A 105 -2.01 -11.42 7.42
C CYS A 105 -0.81 -11.13 6.53
N ILE A 106 -0.98 -11.30 5.22
CA ILE A 106 -0.10 -10.76 4.19
C ILE A 106 -0.75 -9.52 3.59
N VAL A 107 -0.03 -8.41 3.56
CA VAL A 107 -0.45 -7.18 2.89
C VAL A 107 0.43 -6.97 1.67
N VAL A 108 -0.16 -6.91 0.49
CA VAL A 108 0.53 -6.65 -0.77
C VAL A 108 0.11 -5.29 -1.31
N MET A 109 1.06 -4.39 -1.51
CA MET A 109 0.82 -3.12 -2.18
C MET A 109 1.45 -3.15 -3.57
N VAL A 110 0.63 -3.00 -4.62
CA VAL A 110 1.07 -3.09 -6.01
C VAL A 110 1.01 -1.71 -6.68
N GLY A 111 2.18 -1.09 -6.79
CA GLY A 111 2.35 0.24 -7.39
C GLY A 111 3.64 0.33 -8.20
N THR A 112 4.30 1.49 -8.13
CA THR A 112 5.65 1.71 -8.69
C THR A 112 6.66 0.72 -8.12
N ALA A 113 6.58 0.46 -6.83
CA ALA A 113 7.18 -0.70 -6.18
C ALA A 113 6.08 -1.69 -5.79
N VAL A 114 6.44 -2.96 -5.60
CA VAL A 114 5.59 -3.94 -4.93
C VAL A 114 6.18 -4.20 -3.56
N THR A 115 5.37 -4.07 -2.53
CA THR A 115 5.76 -4.43 -1.18
C THR A 115 4.90 -5.56 -0.65
N VAL A 116 5.46 -6.44 0.17
CA VAL A 116 4.77 -7.57 0.78
C VAL A 116 5.13 -7.63 2.25
N GLU A 117 4.13 -7.42 3.11
CA GLU A 117 4.29 -7.34 4.56
C GLU A 117 3.70 -8.57 5.24
N ALA A 118 4.41 -9.12 6.21
CA ALA A 118 3.98 -10.27 6.99
C ALA A 118 3.68 -9.86 8.44
N ILE A 119 2.44 -10.05 8.87
CA ILE A 119 1.96 -9.74 10.22
C ILE A 119 1.42 -11.02 10.84
N ASP A 120 1.82 -11.35 12.06
CA ASP A 120 1.27 -12.50 12.78
C ASP A 120 -0.13 -12.24 13.37
N GLY A 121 -0.74 -13.29 13.93
CA GLY A 121 -2.08 -13.19 14.54
C GLY A 121 -2.15 -12.29 15.78
N GLN A 122 -1.03 -11.92 16.38
CA GLN A 122 -0.93 -10.99 17.50
C GLN A 122 -0.78 -9.54 17.05
N GLY A 123 -0.47 -9.30 15.77
CA GLY A 123 -0.24 -7.97 15.21
C GLY A 123 1.24 -7.57 15.15
N ASN A 124 2.15 -8.53 15.31
CA ASN A 124 3.57 -8.25 15.15
C ASN A 124 3.93 -8.27 13.66
N PHE A 125 4.45 -7.15 13.15
CA PHE A 125 5.08 -7.08 11.85
C PHE A 125 6.42 -7.81 11.90
N LEU A 126 6.50 -8.96 11.26
CA LEU A 126 7.66 -9.84 11.27
C LEU A 126 8.72 -9.43 10.24
N GLY A 127 8.33 -8.63 9.26
CA GLY A 127 9.18 -8.18 8.18
C GLY A 127 8.45 -8.23 6.84
N GLY A 128 9.08 -7.64 5.82
CA GLY A 128 8.50 -7.58 4.48
C GLY A 128 9.59 -7.44 3.42
N ILE A 129 9.18 -7.56 2.17
CA ILE A 129 10.06 -7.43 1.01
C ILE A 129 9.60 -6.28 0.12
N ILE A 130 10.52 -5.72 -0.65
CA ILE A 130 10.28 -4.68 -1.64
C ILE A 130 10.82 -5.16 -2.98
N LEU A 131 10.00 -5.09 -4.01
CA LEU A 131 10.37 -5.41 -5.38
C LEU A 131 10.07 -4.23 -6.30
N PRO A 132 10.76 -4.12 -7.45
CA PRO A 132 10.32 -3.23 -8.50
C PRO A 132 8.91 -3.61 -8.94
N GLY A 133 8.02 -2.62 -9.17
CA GLY A 133 6.75 -2.89 -9.82
C GLY A 133 6.95 -3.36 -11.26
N HIS A 134 5.94 -4.03 -11.81
CA HIS A 134 6.01 -4.64 -13.14
C HIS A 134 6.54 -3.66 -14.21
N GLY A 135 6.01 -2.42 -14.25
CA GLY A 135 6.46 -1.41 -15.21
C GLY A 135 7.93 -0.98 -15.04
N ILE A 136 8.47 -1.02 -13.80
CA ILE A 136 9.90 -0.74 -13.58
C ILE A 136 10.74 -1.91 -14.10
N MET A 137 10.33 -3.16 -13.85
CA MET A 137 11.03 -4.34 -14.35
C MET A 137 11.14 -4.32 -15.88
N LEU A 138 10.05 -4.02 -16.57
CA LEU A 138 10.02 -3.93 -18.03
C LEU A 138 10.94 -2.81 -18.53
N ARG A 139 10.84 -1.59 -18.00
CA ARG A 139 11.71 -0.47 -18.37
C ARG A 139 13.18 -0.74 -18.11
N ALA A 140 13.51 -1.44 -17.02
CA ALA A 140 14.90 -1.79 -16.72
C ALA A 140 15.49 -2.75 -17.76
N LEU A 141 14.72 -3.72 -18.24
CA LEU A 141 15.13 -4.61 -19.33
C LEU A 141 15.22 -3.87 -20.66
N GLU A 142 14.25 -3.02 -20.96
CA GLU A 142 14.22 -2.18 -22.15
C GLU A 142 15.45 -1.25 -22.24
N SER A 143 15.82 -0.60 -21.13
CA SER A 143 16.98 0.30 -21.09
C SER A 143 18.32 -0.43 -21.01
N GLY A 144 18.35 -1.65 -20.48
CA GLY A 144 19.56 -2.45 -20.28
C GLY A 144 19.93 -3.36 -21.47
N THR A 145 19.05 -3.49 -22.47
CA THR A 145 19.25 -4.43 -23.60
C THR A 145 18.88 -3.80 -24.94
N ALA A 146 19.74 -3.98 -25.94
CA ALA A 146 19.44 -3.56 -27.30
C ALA A 146 18.36 -4.48 -27.89
N GLY A 147 17.13 -4.00 -28.07
CA GLY A 147 16.08 -4.71 -28.81
C GLY A 147 14.90 -5.24 -28.01
N LEU A 148 14.75 -4.88 -26.73
CA LEU A 148 13.55 -5.21 -25.93
C LEU A 148 12.49 -4.10 -25.93
N HIS A 149 12.48 -3.21 -26.94
CA HIS A 149 11.41 -2.25 -27.19
C HIS A 149 10.24 -2.95 -27.88
N VAL A 150 9.47 -3.70 -27.09
CA VAL A 150 8.31 -4.41 -27.60
C VAL A 150 7.05 -3.96 -26.85
N PRO A 151 5.86 -4.02 -27.48
CA PRO A 151 4.61 -3.70 -26.78
C PRO A 151 4.38 -4.65 -25.60
N THR A 152 3.57 -4.22 -24.66
CA THR A 152 3.11 -5.08 -23.55
C THR A 152 2.37 -6.28 -24.12
N GLY A 153 2.77 -7.48 -23.70
CA GLY A 153 2.12 -8.74 -24.06
C GLY A 153 1.10 -9.21 -23.04
N ASP A 154 0.62 -10.42 -23.24
CA ASP A 154 -0.27 -11.11 -22.31
C ASP A 154 0.51 -11.98 -21.30
N VAL A 155 -0.13 -12.30 -20.18
CA VAL A 155 0.39 -13.27 -19.22
C VAL A 155 0.02 -14.66 -19.67
N ILE A 156 1.03 -15.45 -20.04
CA ILE A 156 0.89 -16.80 -20.62
C ILE A 156 1.84 -17.76 -19.90
N ASP A 157 1.39 -18.98 -19.62
CA ASP A 157 2.18 -19.97 -18.87
C ASP A 157 3.50 -20.34 -19.58
N PHE A 158 3.45 -20.45 -20.92
CA PHE A 158 4.60 -20.79 -21.77
C PHE A 158 4.66 -19.83 -22.95
N PRO A 159 5.16 -18.60 -22.77
CA PRO A 159 5.18 -17.58 -23.82
C PRO A 159 6.16 -17.96 -24.95
N VAL A 160 5.73 -17.76 -26.19
CA VAL A 160 6.51 -18.07 -27.40
C VAL A 160 6.94 -16.84 -28.20
N ASN A 161 6.75 -15.65 -27.63
CA ASN A 161 7.22 -14.37 -28.18
C ASN A 161 7.75 -13.45 -27.08
N THR A 162 8.53 -12.45 -27.44
CA THR A 162 9.23 -11.58 -26.49
C THR A 162 8.28 -10.73 -25.62
N SER A 163 7.19 -10.21 -26.19
CA SER A 163 6.22 -9.39 -25.45
C SER A 163 5.58 -10.16 -24.30
N ASP A 164 5.06 -11.36 -24.61
CA ASP A 164 4.43 -12.21 -23.60
C ASP A 164 5.46 -12.75 -22.60
N ALA A 165 6.69 -13.05 -23.07
CA ALA A 165 7.76 -13.52 -22.19
C ALA A 165 8.17 -12.47 -21.14
N LEU A 166 8.27 -11.20 -21.54
CA LEU A 166 8.56 -10.09 -20.63
C LEU A 166 7.40 -9.86 -19.65
N THR A 167 6.17 -9.83 -20.16
CA THR A 167 4.98 -9.59 -19.34
C THR A 167 4.75 -10.74 -18.34
N SER A 168 4.84 -11.99 -18.79
CA SER A 168 4.72 -13.16 -17.94
C SER A 168 5.85 -13.23 -16.91
N GLY A 169 7.10 -12.99 -17.33
CA GLY A 169 8.27 -13.04 -16.45
C GLY A 169 8.18 -12.05 -15.28
N GLY A 170 7.81 -10.79 -15.55
CA GLY A 170 7.59 -9.79 -14.51
C GLY A 170 6.43 -10.14 -13.57
N THR A 171 5.35 -10.65 -14.13
CA THR A 171 4.18 -11.10 -13.36
C THR A 171 4.53 -12.30 -12.46
N PHE A 172 5.20 -13.31 -13.00
CA PHE A 172 5.58 -14.51 -12.25
C PHE A 172 6.62 -14.20 -11.18
N ALA A 173 7.54 -13.25 -11.42
CA ALA A 173 8.50 -12.82 -10.41
C ALA A 173 7.79 -12.22 -9.19
N ILE A 174 6.79 -11.36 -9.41
CA ILE A 174 5.99 -10.76 -8.33
C ILE A 174 5.14 -11.84 -7.64
N ALA A 175 4.38 -12.64 -8.40
CA ALA A 175 3.52 -13.68 -7.84
C ALA A 175 4.31 -14.71 -7.04
N GLY A 176 5.46 -15.13 -7.54
CA GLY A 176 6.36 -16.07 -6.84
C GLY A 176 6.93 -15.51 -5.54
N ALA A 177 7.30 -14.21 -5.53
CA ALA A 177 7.77 -13.55 -4.32
C ALA A 177 6.65 -13.42 -3.26
N VAL A 178 5.44 -13.07 -3.68
CA VAL A 178 4.26 -13.02 -2.81
C VAL A 178 3.97 -14.40 -2.24
N GLN A 179 3.94 -15.45 -3.09
CA GLN A 179 3.71 -16.82 -2.64
C GLN A 179 4.76 -17.27 -1.62
N ARG A 180 6.04 -16.95 -1.85
CA ARG A 180 7.11 -17.23 -0.89
C ARG A 180 6.84 -16.62 0.49
N MET A 181 6.34 -15.38 0.53
CA MET A 181 5.99 -14.71 1.80
C MET A 181 4.78 -15.36 2.47
N VAL A 182 3.77 -15.76 1.71
CA VAL A 182 2.61 -16.52 2.20
C VAL A 182 3.06 -17.84 2.83
N ASP A 183 3.93 -18.62 2.14
CA ASP A 183 4.44 -19.90 2.62
C ASP A 183 5.29 -19.74 3.88
N ASN A 184 6.12 -18.69 3.94
CA ASN A 184 6.96 -18.39 5.09
C ASN A 184 6.10 -18.05 6.31
N LEU A 185 5.09 -17.20 6.16
CA LEU A 185 4.20 -16.81 7.25
C LEU A 185 3.32 -17.98 7.70
N THR A 186 2.81 -18.79 6.74
CA THR A 186 2.04 -20.01 7.05
C THR A 186 2.87 -20.96 7.90
N ARG A 187 4.13 -21.20 7.53
CA ARG A 187 5.04 -22.06 8.28
C ARG A 187 5.36 -21.51 9.67
N HIS A 188 5.53 -20.19 9.77
CA HIS A 188 5.85 -19.51 11.04
C HIS A 188 4.68 -19.57 12.01
N CYS A 189 3.45 -19.29 11.53
CA CYS A 189 2.25 -19.19 12.37
C CYS A 189 1.50 -20.52 12.53
N GLY A 190 1.79 -21.53 11.71
CA GLY A 190 1.08 -22.82 11.69
C GLY A 190 -0.32 -22.76 11.06
N GLU A 191 -0.71 -21.63 10.50
CA GLU A 191 -2.00 -21.43 9.81
C GLU A 191 -1.84 -20.50 8.60
N ALA A 192 -2.74 -20.64 7.62
CA ALA A 192 -2.74 -19.81 6.42
C ALA A 192 -3.16 -18.36 6.76
N PRO A 193 -2.42 -17.36 6.26
CA PRO A 193 -2.75 -15.95 6.47
C PRO A 193 -3.96 -15.52 5.64
N VAL A 194 -4.64 -14.47 6.10
CA VAL A 194 -5.52 -13.68 5.24
C VAL A 194 -4.63 -12.83 4.34
N CYS A 195 -4.86 -12.87 3.03
CA CYS A 195 -4.08 -12.09 2.07
C CYS A 195 -4.91 -10.91 1.57
N MET A 196 -4.41 -9.70 1.78
CA MET A 196 -5.01 -8.45 1.30
C MET A 196 -4.10 -7.81 0.26
N MET A 197 -4.70 -7.28 -0.80
CA MET A 197 -3.96 -6.59 -1.86
C MET A 197 -4.55 -5.22 -2.10
N THR A 198 -3.69 -4.22 -2.24
CA THR A 198 -4.03 -2.82 -2.51
C THR A 198 -3.09 -2.23 -3.55
N GLY A 199 -3.32 -0.98 -3.91
CA GLY A 199 -2.51 -0.25 -4.88
C GLY A 199 -3.10 -0.27 -6.29
N GLY A 200 -2.75 0.72 -7.09
CA GLY A 200 -3.38 0.99 -8.39
C GLY A 200 -3.28 -0.13 -9.43
N ALA A 201 -2.35 -1.08 -9.25
CA ALA A 201 -2.19 -2.24 -10.13
C ALA A 201 -2.57 -3.58 -9.46
N GLY A 202 -3.11 -3.57 -8.23
CA GLY A 202 -3.49 -4.78 -7.50
C GLY A 202 -4.50 -5.63 -8.26
N TRP A 203 -5.52 -5.02 -8.84
CA TRP A 203 -6.55 -5.72 -9.60
C TRP A 203 -6.02 -6.45 -10.86
N LYS A 204 -4.93 -5.94 -11.46
CA LYS A 204 -4.26 -6.59 -12.59
C LYS A 204 -3.42 -7.79 -12.14
N MET A 205 -2.86 -7.70 -10.94
CA MET A 205 -1.96 -8.72 -10.40
C MET A 205 -2.72 -9.88 -9.73
N ALA A 206 -3.86 -9.61 -9.11
CA ALA A 206 -4.63 -10.59 -8.35
C ALA A 206 -4.98 -11.88 -9.14
N PRO A 207 -5.33 -11.85 -10.44
CA PRO A 207 -5.59 -13.08 -11.21
C PRO A 207 -4.39 -14.02 -11.34
N SER A 208 -3.16 -13.50 -11.18
CA SER A 208 -1.92 -14.28 -11.28
C SER A 208 -1.44 -14.82 -9.93
N MET A 209 -2.17 -14.53 -8.84
CA MET A 209 -1.82 -15.03 -7.51
C MET A 209 -2.35 -16.43 -7.26
N THR A 210 -1.60 -17.20 -6.49
CA THR A 210 -2.08 -18.47 -5.97
C THR A 210 -2.93 -18.25 -4.73
N GLY A 211 -4.16 -18.72 -4.72
CA GLY A 211 -5.08 -18.55 -3.61
C GLY A 211 -5.92 -17.27 -3.69
N HIS A 212 -6.62 -16.97 -2.61
CA HIS A 212 -7.56 -15.83 -2.56
C HIS A 212 -6.90 -14.60 -1.96
N PHE A 213 -6.95 -13.48 -2.68
CA PHE A 213 -6.53 -12.16 -2.22
C PHE A 213 -7.74 -11.23 -2.16
N GLU A 214 -8.00 -10.66 -0.99
CA GLU A 214 -9.01 -9.61 -0.83
C GLU A 214 -8.46 -8.31 -1.43
N LEU A 215 -9.09 -7.79 -2.49
CA LEU A 215 -8.74 -6.49 -3.04
C LEU A 215 -9.34 -5.39 -2.17
N VAL A 216 -8.50 -4.50 -1.66
CA VAL A 216 -8.89 -3.45 -0.70
C VAL A 216 -8.26 -2.12 -1.13
N ASP A 217 -8.98 -1.33 -1.91
CA ASP A 217 -8.47 -0.05 -2.43
C ASP A 217 -8.28 1.00 -1.32
N SER A 218 -9.07 0.92 -0.26
CA SER A 218 -9.07 1.89 0.85
C SER A 218 -8.09 1.57 1.99
N LEU A 219 -7.22 0.57 1.86
CA LEU A 219 -6.44 0.03 2.98
C LEU A 219 -5.58 1.09 3.70
N ILE A 220 -4.97 2.01 2.95
CA ILE A 220 -4.22 3.13 3.53
C ILE A 220 -5.17 4.08 4.26
N PHE A 221 -6.33 4.39 3.68
CA PHE A 221 -7.31 5.27 4.34
C PHE A 221 -7.88 4.63 5.60
N ASP A 222 -8.13 3.32 5.60
CA ASP A 222 -8.58 2.60 6.81
C ASP A 222 -7.54 2.71 7.93
N GLY A 223 -6.25 2.58 7.60
CA GLY A 223 -5.16 2.75 8.55
C GLY A 223 -5.05 4.19 9.08
N LEU A 224 -5.16 5.19 8.19
CA LEU A 224 -5.16 6.59 8.60
C LEU A 224 -6.36 6.92 9.50
N LEU A 225 -7.54 6.40 9.19
CA LEU A 225 -8.75 6.59 10.02
C LEU A 225 -8.59 5.94 11.40
N GLU A 226 -8.00 4.75 11.47
CA GLU A 226 -7.73 4.09 12.75
C GLU A 226 -6.73 4.88 13.60
N ILE A 227 -5.64 5.35 12.99
CA ILE A 227 -4.66 6.22 13.65
C ILE A 227 -5.33 7.52 14.12
N ALA A 228 -6.14 8.15 13.26
CA ALA A 228 -6.86 9.37 13.60
C ALA A 228 -7.82 9.15 14.78
N SER A 229 -8.56 8.04 14.77
CA SER A 229 -9.49 7.71 15.84
C SER A 229 -8.83 7.58 17.21
N GLN A 230 -7.58 7.10 17.25
CA GLN A 230 -6.82 6.99 18.50
C GLN A 230 -6.11 8.29 18.90
N ARG A 231 -5.53 9.01 17.91
CA ARG A 231 -4.77 10.24 18.19
C ARG A 231 -5.65 11.44 18.50
N PHE A 232 -6.87 11.48 17.95
CA PHE A 232 -7.82 12.59 18.09
C PHE A 232 -9.07 12.20 18.88
N ALA A 233 -9.10 11.02 19.52
CA ALA A 233 -10.16 10.68 20.45
C ALA A 233 -10.22 11.75 21.54
N THR A 234 -11.31 12.51 21.57
CA THR A 234 -11.58 13.45 22.66
C THR A 234 -11.76 12.64 23.93
N THR A 235 -10.91 12.86 24.93
CA THR A 235 -11.02 12.34 26.28
C THR A 235 -12.29 12.84 26.94
#